data_263867165e45c92301ac0bc8ba8171a9
#
_entry.id   263867165e45c92301ac0bc8ba8171a9
#
_cell.length_a   1.000
_cell.length_b   1.000
_cell.length_c   1.000
_cell.angle_alpha   90.00
_cell.angle_beta   90.00
_cell.angle_gamma   90.00
#
_symmetry.space_group_name_H-M   'P 1'
#
loop_
_entity.id
_entity.type
_entity.pdbx_description
1 polymer ?
#
loop_
_entity_poly.entity_id
_entity_poly.type
_entity_poly.pdbx_seq_one_letter_code
_entity_poly.pdbx_strand_id
1 'polypeptide(L)'
;LGAPTLDRLARFAGAAVEAHRLARVIAKEDRRALTERIGDDAYGFALRRGRLLTSSGVSGTDAALTAAALGAEVLRAGWATLSACLGREPEALRRRLRLKAPREQALFSAEPPTPEAAAEAWRLLKPITSDVLTQEEARCFA
;
A
#
# COMPACT_ATOMS: atom_id res chain seq x y z
N LEU A 1 11.57 11.94 3.16
CA LEU A 1 10.13 11.77 2.92
C LEU A 1 9.31 12.21 4.11
N GLY A 2 8.26 12.98 3.86
CA GLY A 2 7.29 13.37 4.87
C GLY A 2 6.30 12.25 5.23
N ALA A 3 5.64 12.37 6.40
CA ALA A 3 4.57 11.45 6.77
C ALA A 3 3.41 11.42 5.74
N PRO A 4 2.98 12.58 5.17
CA PRO A 4 1.94 12.56 4.12
C PRO A 4 2.34 11.78 2.87
N THR A 5 3.61 11.85 2.46
CA THR A 5 4.12 11.11 1.29
C THR A 5 4.12 9.60 1.54
N LEU A 6 4.54 9.17 2.73
CA LEU A 6 4.51 7.76 3.11
C LEU A 6 3.07 7.23 3.20
N ASP A 7 2.16 8.00 3.77
CA ASP A 7 0.75 7.64 3.83
C ASP A 7 0.13 7.52 2.43
N ARG A 8 0.46 8.44 1.53
CA ARG A 8 0.03 8.39 0.14
C ARG A 8 0.56 7.14 -0.57
N LEU A 9 1.86 6.83 -0.43
CA LEU A 9 2.44 5.60 -0.98
C LEU A 9 1.78 4.34 -0.42
N ALA A 10 1.51 4.30 0.88
CA ALA A 10 0.81 3.18 1.50
C ALA A 10 -0.59 2.99 0.91
N ARG A 11 -1.35 4.06 0.72
CA ARG A 11 -2.68 4.00 0.10
C ARG A 11 -2.63 3.45 -1.32
N PHE A 12 -1.72 3.93 -2.16
CA PHE A 12 -1.56 3.44 -3.52
C PHE A 12 -1.08 1.99 -3.57
N ALA A 13 -0.09 1.62 -2.75
CA ALA A 13 0.40 0.25 -2.68
C ALA A 13 -0.68 -0.72 -2.21
N GLY A 14 -1.41 -0.37 -1.16
CA GLY A 14 -2.52 -1.18 -0.66
C GLY A 14 -3.67 -1.29 -1.65
N ALA A 15 -4.01 -0.21 -2.34
CA ALA A 15 -5.02 -0.21 -3.39
C ALA A 15 -4.61 -1.12 -4.57
N ALA A 16 -3.33 -1.16 -4.93
CA ALA A 16 -2.83 -2.08 -5.94
C ALA A 16 -2.91 -3.55 -5.48
N VAL A 17 -2.52 -3.84 -4.24
CA VAL A 17 -2.62 -5.20 -3.66
C VAL A 17 -4.07 -5.69 -3.65
N GLU A 18 -5.02 -4.83 -3.25
CA GLU A 18 -6.44 -5.16 -3.14
C GLU A 18 -7.26 -4.83 -4.39
N ALA A 19 -6.61 -4.54 -5.53
CA ALA A 19 -7.26 -4.08 -6.75
C ALA A 19 -8.39 -5.01 -7.23
N HIS A 20 -8.23 -6.32 -7.09
CA HIS A 20 -9.27 -7.28 -7.48
C HIS A 20 -10.53 -7.16 -6.63
N ARG A 21 -10.37 -6.93 -5.32
CA ARG A 21 -11.50 -6.72 -4.42
C ARG A 21 -12.15 -5.36 -4.65
N LEU A 22 -11.36 -4.32 -4.85
CA LEU A 22 -11.85 -2.98 -5.18
C LEU A 22 -12.66 -2.97 -6.49
N ALA A 23 -12.23 -3.72 -7.50
CA ALA A 23 -12.94 -3.84 -8.78
C ALA A 23 -14.29 -4.55 -8.66
N ARG A 24 -14.52 -5.35 -7.64
CA ARG A 24 -15.79 -6.05 -7.38
C ARG A 24 -16.82 -5.21 -6.64
N VAL A 25 -16.45 -4.06 -6.11
CA VAL A 25 -17.36 -3.16 -5.41
C VAL A 25 -18.29 -2.48 -6.42
N ILE A 26 -19.58 -2.83 -6.38
CA ILE A 26 -20.59 -2.34 -7.33
C ILE A 26 -21.42 -1.22 -6.73
N ALA A 27 -21.82 -1.33 -5.46
CA ALA A 27 -22.69 -0.37 -4.81
C ALA A 27 -22.05 1.02 -4.75
N LYS A 28 -22.79 2.03 -5.17
CA LYS A 28 -22.32 3.43 -5.20
C LYS A 28 -21.92 3.95 -3.83
N GLU A 29 -22.68 3.58 -2.80
CA GLU A 29 -22.42 3.97 -1.42
C GLU A 29 -21.11 3.36 -0.89
N ASP A 30 -20.84 2.10 -1.20
CA ASP A 30 -19.60 1.43 -0.82
C ASP A 30 -18.39 2.02 -1.54
N ARG A 31 -18.52 2.34 -2.83
CA ARG A 31 -17.48 3.05 -3.59
C ARG A 31 -17.17 4.41 -2.98
N ARG A 32 -18.21 5.15 -2.60
CA ARG A 32 -18.05 6.45 -1.96
C ARG A 32 -17.32 6.32 -0.63
N ALA A 33 -17.72 5.38 0.23
CA ALA A 33 -17.08 5.13 1.51
C ALA A 33 -15.59 4.74 1.35
N LEU A 34 -15.28 3.90 0.38
CA LEU A 34 -13.90 3.53 0.04
C LEU A 34 -13.08 4.72 -0.47
N THR A 35 -13.66 5.52 -1.37
CA THR A 35 -13.02 6.72 -1.91
C THR A 35 -12.72 7.74 -0.82
N GLU A 36 -13.62 7.94 0.13
CA GLU A 36 -13.39 8.79 1.30
C GLU A 36 -12.28 8.27 2.21
N ARG A 37 -12.12 6.97 2.31
CA ARG A 37 -11.13 6.32 3.18
C ARG A 37 -9.72 6.28 2.59
N ILE A 38 -9.59 5.86 1.34
CA ILE A 38 -8.30 5.64 0.69
C ILE A 38 -7.89 6.73 -0.30
N GLY A 39 -8.80 7.60 -0.66
CA GLY A 39 -8.62 8.64 -1.66
C GLY A 39 -9.10 8.23 -3.05
N ASP A 40 -9.63 9.19 -3.77
CA ASP A 40 -10.16 9.00 -5.13
C ASP A 40 -9.07 8.63 -6.13
N ASP A 41 -7.91 9.23 -5.99
CA ASP A 41 -6.72 8.99 -6.79
C ASP A 41 -6.20 7.55 -6.62
N ALA A 42 -6.09 7.06 -5.39
CA ALA A 42 -5.65 5.69 -5.10
C ALA A 42 -6.68 4.65 -5.59
N TYR A 43 -7.97 4.91 -5.40
CA TYR A 43 -9.03 4.05 -5.89
C TYR A 43 -9.02 3.96 -7.42
N GLY A 44 -8.96 5.10 -8.10
CA GLY A 44 -8.85 5.15 -9.55
C GLY A 44 -7.59 4.48 -10.10
N PHE A 45 -6.46 4.64 -9.43
CA PHE A 45 -5.22 3.94 -9.76
C PHE A 45 -5.38 2.42 -9.67
N ALA A 46 -6.00 1.92 -8.61
CA ALA A 46 -6.26 0.49 -8.45
C ALA A 46 -7.05 -0.09 -9.62
N LEU A 47 -8.10 0.59 -10.05
CA LEU A 47 -8.96 0.14 -11.14
C LEU A 47 -8.25 0.15 -12.50
N ARG A 48 -7.37 1.14 -12.75
CA ARG A 48 -6.69 1.30 -14.05
C ARG A 48 -5.42 0.48 -14.15
N ARG A 49 -4.59 0.47 -13.13
CA ARG A 49 -3.22 -0.08 -13.15
C ARG A 49 -2.92 -1.12 -12.08
N GLY A 50 -3.60 -1.07 -10.94
CA GLY A 50 -3.31 -1.96 -9.81
C GLY A 50 -3.38 -3.43 -10.19
N ARG A 51 -4.36 -3.82 -10.98
CA ARG A 51 -4.55 -5.20 -11.45
C ARG A 51 -3.42 -5.72 -12.33
N LEU A 52 -2.68 -4.82 -12.98
CA LEU A 52 -1.54 -5.17 -13.85
C LEU A 52 -0.26 -5.35 -13.04
N LEU A 53 -0.17 -4.75 -11.87
CA LEU A 53 1.01 -4.78 -11.01
C LEU A 53 1.05 -6.01 -10.10
N THR A 54 -0.11 -6.61 -9.82
CA THR A 54 -0.24 -7.79 -9.01
C THR A 54 -0.59 -8.99 -9.90
N SER A 55 0.40 -9.84 -10.15
CA SER A 55 0.21 -11.09 -10.89
C SER A 55 -0.41 -12.20 -10.05
N SER A 56 -0.54 -12.00 -8.77
CA SER A 56 -1.09 -12.99 -7.83
C SER A 56 -2.60 -12.98 -7.92
N GLY A 57 -3.15 -14.03 -8.51
CA GLY A 57 -4.53 -14.38 -8.27
C GLY A 57 -4.78 -14.46 -6.76
N VAL A 58 -5.82 -13.81 -6.33
CA VAL A 58 -6.55 -14.01 -5.07
C VAL A 58 -5.80 -14.85 -4.02
N SER A 59 -4.90 -14.22 -3.30
CA SER A 59 -4.42 -14.76 -2.04
C SER A 59 -5.27 -14.13 -0.93
N GLY A 60 -6.26 -14.85 -0.51
CA GLY A 60 -7.12 -14.45 0.61
C GLY A 60 -8.53 -14.97 0.41
N THR A 61 -9.10 -15.44 1.48
CA THR A 61 -10.49 -15.84 1.59
C THR A 61 -11.41 -14.88 0.84
N ASP A 62 -12.19 -15.43 -0.06
CA ASP A 62 -13.17 -14.74 -0.91
C ASP A 62 -14.37 -14.22 -0.08
N ALA A 63 -14.14 -13.92 1.20
CA ALA A 63 -15.12 -13.36 2.10
C ALA A 63 -15.46 -11.95 1.65
N ALA A 64 -16.74 -11.71 1.38
CA ALA A 64 -17.24 -10.38 1.09
C ALA A 64 -16.96 -9.46 2.29
N LEU A 65 -16.00 -8.56 2.13
CA LEU A 65 -15.68 -7.57 3.13
C LEU A 65 -16.63 -6.38 2.99
N THR A 66 -17.04 -5.80 4.11
CA THR A 66 -17.72 -4.50 4.11
C THR A 66 -16.77 -3.43 3.54
N ALA A 67 -17.32 -2.31 3.05
CA ALA A 67 -16.50 -1.20 2.56
C ALA A 67 -15.52 -0.69 3.63
N ALA A 68 -15.95 -0.60 4.88
CA ALA A 68 -15.09 -0.20 6.00
C ALA A 68 -13.95 -1.19 6.24
N ALA A 69 -14.25 -2.50 6.23
CA ALA A 69 -13.25 -3.55 6.40
C ALA A 69 -12.27 -3.60 5.22
N LEU A 70 -12.75 -3.44 4.00
CA LEU A 70 -11.90 -3.40 2.81
C LEU A 70 -10.99 -2.15 2.82
N GLY A 71 -11.49 -0.99 3.21
CA GLY A 71 -10.70 0.23 3.36
C GLY A 71 -9.58 0.06 4.40
N ALA A 72 -9.87 -0.56 5.54
CA ALA A 72 -8.87 -0.88 6.56
C ALA A 72 -7.82 -1.89 6.03
N GLU A 73 -8.25 -2.89 5.27
CA GLU A 73 -7.36 -3.88 4.66
C GLU A 73 -6.44 -3.26 3.62
N VAL A 74 -6.92 -2.33 2.80
CA VAL A 74 -6.10 -1.56 1.86
C VAL A 74 -4.99 -0.83 2.61
N LEU A 75 -5.30 -0.12 3.68
CA LEU A 75 -4.29 0.60 4.46
C LEU A 75 -3.29 -0.36 5.11
N ARG A 76 -3.77 -1.47 5.67
CA ARG A 76 -2.92 -2.50 6.27
C ARG A 76 -1.96 -3.10 5.24
N ALA A 77 -2.46 -3.50 4.08
CA ALA A 77 -1.67 -4.07 3.00
C ALA A 77 -0.61 -3.09 2.48
N GLY A 78 -0.96 -1.81 2.35
CA GLY A 78 -0.04 -0.77 1.91
C GLY A 78 1.11 -0.55 2.88
N TRP A 79 0.82 -0.42 4.16
CA TRP A 79 1.86 -0.29 5.18
C TRP A 79 2.70 -1.56 5.33
N ALA A 80 2.11 -2.74 5.16
CA ALA A 80 2.85 -4.01 5.12
C ALA A 80 3.84 -4.04 3.94
N THR A 81 3.41 -3.56 2.77
CA THR A 81 4.28 -3.45 1.59
C THR A 81 5.46 -2.50 1.83
N LEU A 82 5.22 -1.31 2.39
CA LEU A 82 6.29 -0.39 2.76
C LEU A 82 7.22 -1.00 3.81
N SER A 83 6.67 -1.70 4.79
CA SER A 83 7.45 -2.38 5.82
C SER A 83 8.36 -3.46 5.22
N ALA A 84 7.86 -4.23 4.25
CA ALA A 84 8.66 -5.23 3.55
C ALA A 84 9.77 -4.59 2.70
N CYS A 85 9.47 -3.51 1.97
CA CYS A 85 10.49 -2.79 1.20
C CYS A 85 11.62 -2.23 2.06
N LEU A 86 11.27 -1.62 3.18
CA LEU A 86 12.19 -0.84 4.02
C LEU A 86 12.67 -1.60 5.26
N GLY A 87 12.21 -2.82 5.47
CA GLY A 87 12.50 -3.62 6.65
C GLY A 87 13.97 -4.04 6.78
N ARG A 88 14.73 -4.01 5.69
CA ARG A 88 16.16 -4.33 5.67
C ARG A 88 17.06 -3.10 5.80
N GLU A 89 16.48 -1.92 5.83
CA GLU A 89 17.20 -0.67 6.03
C GLU A 89 17.80 -0.57 7.45
N PRO A 90 18.83 0.27 7.65
CA PRO A 90 19.42 0.48 8.96
C PRO A 90 18.38 0.85 10.02
N GLU A 91 18.59 0.38 11.26
CA GLU A 91 17.66 0.59 12.38
C GLU A 91 17.31 2.06 12.61
N ALA A 92 18.28 2.97 12.43
CA ALA A 92 18.05 4.40 12.56
C ALA A 92 16.98 4.92 11.57
N LEU A 93 16.99 4.41 10.33
CA LEU A 93 15.99 4.75 9.32
C LEU A 93 14.65 4.12 9.64
N ARG A 94 14.62 2.85 10.02
CA ARG A 94 13.39 2.15 10.43
C ARG A 94 12.69 2.84 11.61
N ARG A 95 13.46 3.32 12.60
CA ARG A 95 12.92 4.12 13.72
C ARG A 95 12.23 5.40 13.24
N ARG A 96 12.87 6.14 12.34
CA ARG A 96 12.28 7.36 11.76
C ARG A 96 10.99 7.08 11.00
N LEU A 97 10.94 5.97 10.27
CA LEU A 97 9.74 5.56 9.54
C LEU A 97 8.59 5.18 10.48
N ARG A 98 8.89 4.45 11.57
CA ARG A 98 7.88 4.14 12.60
C ARG A 98 7.25 5.38 13.21
N LEU A 99 8.02 6.44 13.44
CA LEU A 99 7.50 7.69 13.98
C LEU A 99 6.58 8.44 13.01
N LYS A 100 6.67 8.15 11.72
CA LYS A 100 5.86 8.78 10.67
C LYS A 100 4.61 7.97 10.31
N ALA A 101 4.53 6.73 10.74
CA ALA A 101 3.41 5.85 10.46
C ALA A 101 2.26 6.06 11.47
N PRO A 102 1.02 5.78 11.06
CA PRO A 102 -0.11 5.72 11.97
C PRO A 102 0.16 4.70 13.10
N ARG A 103 -0.22 5.06 14.33
CA ARG A 103 0.02 4.20 15.50
C ARG A 103 -0.67 2.84 15.42
N GLU A 104 -1.77 2.77 14.68
CA GLU A 104 -2.54 1.53 14.49
C GLU A 104 -1.86 0.53 13.56
N GLN A 105 -0.85 0.98 12.82
CA GLN A 105 -0.12 0.12 11.89
C GLN A 105 1.13 -0.45 12.56
N ALA A 106 1.13 -1.77 12.74
CA ALA A 106 2.33 -2.49 13.19
C ALA A 106 3.37 -2.52 12.08
N LEU A 107 4.31 -1.58 12.12
CA LEU A 107 5.43 -1.52 11.18
C LEU A 107 6.65 -2.24 11.73
N PHE A 108 7.30 -2.96 10.83
CA PHE A 108 8.57 -3.62 11.11
C PHE A 108 8.45 -4.61 12.28
N SER A 109 7.92 -5.79 12.01
CA SER A 109 7.96 -6.92 12.94
C SER A 109 9.40 -7.16 13.42
N ALA A 110 9.55 -7.88 14.53
CA ALA A 110 10.84 -8.20 15.11
C ALA A 110 11.77 -8.94 14.12
N GLU A 111 11.19 -9.71 13.20
CA GLU A 111 11.95 -10.38 12.14
C GLU A 111 12.00 -9.52 10.88
N PRO A 112 13.21 -9.33 10.29
CA PRO A 112 13.33 -8.67 9.00
C PRO A 112 12.66 -9.50 7.91
N PRO A 113 12.09 -8.85 6.86
CA PRO A 113 11.49 -9.57 5.75
C PRO A 113 12.55 -10.40 5.02
N THR A 114 12.12 -11.52 4.42
CA THR A 114 13.00 -12.31 3.56
C THR A 114 13.43 -11.49 2.34
N PRO A 115 14.59 -11.79 1.74
CA PRO A 115 15.03 -11.11 0.51
C PRO A 115 14.00 -11.18 -0.62
N GLU A 116 13.30 -12.31 -0.74
CA GLU A 116 12.25 -12.53 -1.75
C GLU A 116 11.04 -11.64 -1.49
N ALA A 117 10.57 -11.57 -0.25
CA ALA A 117 9.45 -10.71 0.13
C ALA A 117 9.78 -9.22 -0.08
N ALA A 118 10.99 -8.80 0.25
CA ALA A 118 11.47 -7.44 -0.01
C ALA A 118 11.55 -7.14 -1.51
N ALA A 119 12.04 -8.07 -2.32
CA ALA A 119 12.15 -7.92 -3.76
C ALA A 119 10.76 -7.85 -4.43
N GLU A 120 9.80 -8.64 -3.97
CA GLU A 120 8.43 -8.62 -4.45
C GLU A 120 7.74 -7.29 -4.12
N ALA A 121 7.89 -6.83 -2.88
CA ALA A 121 7.37 -5.54 -2.45
C ALA A 121 7.97 -4.37 -3.28
N TRP A 122 9.26 -4.42 -3.58
CA TRP A 122 9.91 -3.43 -4.45
C TRP A 122 9.42 -3.47 -5.89
N ARG A 123 9.17 -4.64 -6.45
CA ARG A 123 8.58 -4.77 -7.79
C ARG A 123 7.21 -4.09 -7.88
N LEU A 124 6.42 -4.19 -6.83
CA LEU A 124 5.13 -3.51 -6.74
C LEU A 124 5.31 -2.00 -6.54
N LEU A 125 6.18 -1.59 -5.63
CA LEU A 125 6.32 -0.19 -5.21
C LEU A 125 6.99 0.69 -6.28
N LYS A 126 7.95 0.16 -7.02
CA LYS A 126 8.75 0.92 -8.00
C LYS A 126 7.90 1.66 -9.05
N PRO A 127 6.95 1.03 -9.76
CA PRO A 127 6.08 1.77 -10.67
C PRO A 127 5.16 2.76 -9.95
N ILE A 128 4.74 2.47 -8.72
CA ILE A 128 3.91 3.37 -7.92
C ILE A 128 4.70 4.63 -7.56
N THR A 129 5.95 4.53 -7.16
CA THR A 129 6.79 5.70 -6.85
C THR A 129 6.95 6.61 -8.05
N SER A 130 7.09 6.05 -9.24
CA SER A 130 7.20 6.83 -10.48
C SER A 130 5.93 7.61 -10.82
N ASP A 131 4.77 7.07 -10.47
CA ASP A 131 3.47 7.68 -10.79
C ASP A 131 2.99 8.66 -9.71
N VAL A 132 3.41 8.46 -8.47
CA VAL A 132 2.83 9.14 -7.30
C VAL A 132 3.76 10.21 -6.74
N LEU A 133 5.06 10.01 -6.85
CA LEU A 133 6.07 10.91 -6.28
C LEU A 133 6.54 11.96 -7.28
N THR A 134 6.87 13.13 -6.75
CA THR A 134 7.64 14.12 -7.50
C THR A 134 9.06 13.61 -7.74
N GLN A 135 9.78 14.22 -8.70
CA GLN A 135 11.18 13.85 -8.96
C GLN A 135 12.08 13.95 -7.73
N GLU A 136 11.85 14.96 -6.88
CA GLU A 136 12.63 15.13 -5.64
C GLU A 136 12.34 14.04 -4.62
N GLU A 137 11.07 13.69 -4.44
CA GLU A 137 10.66 12.60 -3.55
C GLU A 137 11.15 11.24 -4.04
N ALA A 138 11.10 10.99 -5.35
CA ALA A 138 11.54 9.75 -5.96
C ALA A 138 13.04 9.48 -5.78
N ARG A 139 13.87 10.52 -5.70
CA ARG A 139 15.31 10.40 -5.41
C ARG A 139 15.63 9.73 -4.08
N CYS A 140 14.69 9.79 -3.13
CA CYS A 140 14.86 9.11 -1.83
C CYS A 140 14.75 7.58 -1.94
N PHE A 141 14.26 7.06 -3.07
CA PHE A 141 14.12 5.63 -3.35
C PHE A 141 15.08 5.11 -4.45
N ALA A 142 15.91 6.00 -4.94
CA ALA A 142 16.90 5.65 -5.96
C ALA A 142 18.14 4.97 -5.38
#